data_ef0f2a00b5efb940b79b8a78b1685f80
#
_entry.id   ef0f2a00b5efb940b79b8a78b1685f80
#
_cell.length_a   1.000
_cell.length_b   1.000
_cell.length_c   1.000
_cell.angle_alpha   90.00
_cell.angle_beta   90.00
_cell.angle_gamma   90.00
#
_symmetry.space_group_name_H-M   'P 1'
#
loop_
_entity.id
_entity.type
_entity.pdbx_description
1 polymer ?
#
loop_
_entity_poly.entity_id
_entity_poly.type
_entity_poly.pdbx_seq_one_letter_code
_entity_poly.pdbx_strand_id
1 'polypeptide(L)'
;MTKYFICLIVIMACSNLHAQNIQDFKTKNSANQKERTVMLDLLRAKMKKSLKIECSYVVEHFKVSSHYAWMKGTAQRKDGKPLELNPDLDLDCCMVTCLYKKVHGSWQIEEEGYFGTDVWYFGIGDRYPDAPQGIFPSYEIYYNGN
;
A
#
# COMPACT_ATOMS: atom_id res chain seq x y z
N MET A 1 42.61 -43.17 -30.74
CA MET A 1 41.52 -42.26 -31.11
C MET A 1 40.61 -42.06 -29.86
N THR A 2 40.83 -41.01 -29.15
CA THR A 2 40.12 -40.73 -27.89
C THR A 2 38.99 -39.73 -28.16
N LYS A 3 37.75 -40.21 -28.11
CA LYS A 3 36.57 -39.36 -28.30
C LYS A 3 36.27 -38.65 -26.98
N TYR A 4 36.47 -37.34 -26.93
CA TYR A 4 36.04 -36.50 -25.80
C TYR A 4 34.55 -36.23 -25.94
N PHE A 5 33.79 -36.74 -25.00
CA PHE A 5 32.36 -36.48 -24.82
C PHE A 5 32.25 -35.18 -24.01
N ILE A 6 31.99 -34.05 -24.69
CA ILE A 6 31.72 -32.78 -24.03
C ILE A 6 30.28 -32.82 -23.54
N CYS A 7 30.10 -33.02 -22.25
CA CYS A 7 28.79 -32.93 -21.57
C CYS A 7 28.44 -31.45 -21.37
N LEU A 8 27.60 -30.90 -22.24
CA LEU A 8 27.11 -29.54 -22.15
C LEU A 8 26.05 -29.50 -21.04
N ILE A 9 26.43 -29.08 -19.81
CA ILE A 9 25.50 -28.84 -18.73
C ILE A 9 24.80 -27.51 -19.02
N VAL A 10 23.59 -27.57 -19.55
CA VAL A 10 22.70 -26.42 -19.63
C VAL A 10 22.14 -26.17 -18.23
N ILE A 11 22.73 -25.21 -17.54
CA ILE A 11 22.18 -24.70 -16.30
C ILE A 11 20.95 -23.86 -16.69
N MET A 12 19.76 -24.46 -16.64
CA MET A 12 18.50 -23.74 -16.66
C MET A 12 18.44 -22.93 -15.37
N ALA A 13 18.81 -21.67 -15.43
CA ALA A 13 18.45 -20.69 -14.40
C ALA A 13 16.92 -20.56 -14.43
N CYS A 14 16.24 -21.36 -13.61
CA CYS A 14 14.85 -21.15 -13.31
C CYS A 14 14.76 -19.82 -12.55
N SER A 15 14.56 -18.74 -13.29
CA SER A 15 14.08 -17.49 -12.75
C SER A 15 12.73 -17.80 -12.12
N ASN A 16 12.72 -17.95 -10.77
CA ASN A 16 11.48 -18.00 -10.01
C ASN A 16 10.81 -16.63 -10.18
N LEU A 17 10.05 -16.48 -11.25
CA LEU A 17 8.99 -15.48 -11.33
C LEU A 17 7.96 -15.88 -10.27
N HIS A 18 8.23 -15.48 -9.03
CA HIS A 18 7.21 -15.48 -8.01
C HIS A 18 6.17 -14.48 -8.49
N ALA A 19 5.11 -14.99 -9.12
CA ALA A 19 3.90 -14.20 -9.33
C ALA A 19 3.50 -13.70 -7.94
N GLN A 20 3.77 -12.43 -7.67
CA GLN A 20 3.50 -11.83 -6.37
C GLN A 20 1.99 -11.86 -6.20
N ASN A 21 1.51 -12.70 -5.29
CA ASN A 21 0.09 -12.86 -5.03
C ASN A 21 -0.44 -11.56 -4.40
N ILE A 22 -1.05 -10.72 -5.24
CA ILE A 22 -1.67 -9.47 -4.81
C ILE A 22 -3.12 -9.74 -4.49
N GLN A 23 -3.49 -9.46 -3.24
CA GLN A 23 -4.84 -9.65 -2.72
C GLN A 23 -5.58 -8.31 -2.66
N ASP A 24 -6.88 -8.36 -2.92
CA ASP A 24 -7.75 -7.18 -2.80
C ASP A 24 -8.37 -7.12 -1.39
N PHE A 25 -8.00 -6.09 -0.65
CA PHE A 25 -8.53 -5.80 0.69
C PHE A 25 -9.53 -4.64 0.70
N LYS A 26 -9.96 -4.15 -0.47
CA LYS A 26 -10.96 -3.07 -0.55
C LYS A 26 -12.21 -3.44 0.24
N THR A 27 -12.74 -4.63 0.01
CA THR A 27 -13.91 -5.15 0.72
C THR A 27 -13.48 -6.13 1.82
N LYS A 28 -14.00 -5.91 3.02
CA LYS A 28 -13.77 -6.81 4.16
C LYS A 28 -14.48 -8.15 3.94
N ASN A 29 -13.76 -9.24 4.19
CA ASN A 29 -14.29 -10.62 4.17
C ASN A 29 -13.61 -11.46 5.26
N SER A 30 -14.03 -12.71 5.42
CA SER A 30 -13.50 -13.61 6.45
C SER A 30 -12.00 -13.90 6.30
N ALA A 31 -11.47 -13.92 5.08
CA ALA A 31 -10.06 -14.22 4.83
C ALA A 31 -9.15 -13.04 5.15
N ASN A 32 -9.57 -11.80 4.87
CA ASN A 32 -8.74 -10.60 5.00
C ASN A 32 -9.02 -9.76 6.25
N GLN A 33 -10.14 -9.96 6.94
CA GLN A 33 -10.62 -9.04 7.99
C GLN A 33 -9.60 -8.78 9.10
N LYS A 34 -8.86 -9.81 9.54
CA LYS A 34 -7.89 -9.67 10.63
C LYS A 34 -6.73 -8.74 10.22
N GLU A 35 -6.10 -9.04 9.10
CA GLU A 35 -4.94 -8.31 8.60
C GLU A 35 -5.33 -6.89 8.14
N ARG A 36 -6.47 -6.77 7.45
CA ARG A 36 -7.06 -5.48 7.06
C ARG A 36 -7.33 -4.58 8.26
N THR A 37 -7.87 -5.13 9.35
CA THR A 37 -8.16 -4.36 10.57
C THR A 37 -6.88 -3.85 11.20
N VAL A 38 -5.84 -4.68 11.33
CA VAL A 38 -4.54 -4.26 11.86
C VAL A 38 -3.97 -3.07 11.10
N MET A 39 -3.95 -3.11 9.77
CA MET A 39 -3.42 -2.01 8.96
C MET A 39 -4.24 -0.72 9.10
N LEU A 40 -5.57 -0.81 9.07
CA LEU A 40 -6.42 0.37 9.23
C LEU A 40 -6.35 0.96 10.65
N ASP A 41 -6.13 0.13 11.68
CA ASP A 41 -5.95 0.60 13.05
C ASP A 41 -4.61 1.31 13.25
N LEU A 42 -3.55 0.86 12.59
CA LEU A 42 -2.27 1.58 12.57
C LEU A 42 -2.47 3.01 12.03
N LEU A 43 -3.19 3.14 10.93
CA LEU A 43 -3.45 4.44 10.31
C LEU A 43 -4.36 5.32 11.20
N ARG A 44 -5.40 4.75 11.83
CA ARG A 44 -6.25 5.46 12.80
C ARG A 44 -5.45 5.97 13.99
N ALA A 45 -4.57 5.13 14.55
CA ALA A 45 -3.71 5.51 15.67
C ALA A 45 -2.77 6.65 15.28
N LYS A 46 -2.20 6.61 14.08
CA LYS A 46 -1.34 7.66 13.55
C LYS A 46 -2.09 8.99 13.38
N MET A 47 -3.28 8.96 12.75
CA MET A 47 -4.13 10.15 12.59
C MET A 47 -4.58 10.74 13.94
N LYS A 48 -4.99 9.88 14.88
CA LYS A 48 -5.35 10.34 16.23
C LYS A 48 -4.17 11.02 16.95
N LYS A 49 -2.96 10.48 16.77
CA LYS A 49 -1.75 11.07 17.37
C LYS A 49 -1.40 12.42 16.72
N SER A 50 -1.43 12.50 15.40
CA SER A 50 -0.97 13.66 14.63
C SER A 50 -2.01 14.80 14.58
N LEU A 51 -3.27 14.47 14.29
CA LEU A 51 -4.34 15.43 14.03
C LEU A 51 -5.39 15.50 15.13
N LYS A 52 -5.33 14.61 16.14
CA LYS A 52 -6.36 14.46 17.19
C LYS A 52 -7.74 14.08 16.63
N ILE A 53 -7.78 13.46 15.44
CA ILE A 53 -9.02 13.07 14.77
C ILE A 53 -9.25 11.57 14.97
N GLU A 54 -10.46 11.20 15.37
CA GLU A 54 -10.97 9.83 15.36
C GLU A 54 -11.89 9.64 14.15
N CYS A 55 -11.56 8.67 13.31
CA CYS A 55 -12.27 8.45 12.05
C CYS A 55 -12.47 6.98 11.72
N SER A 56 -13.33 6.74 10.74
CA SER A 56 -13.40 5.53 9.93
C SER A 56 -12.99 5.85 8.48
N TYR A 57 -12.82 4.82 7.66
CA TYR A 57 -12.42 5.00 6.26
C TYR A 57 -13.44 4.37 5.32
N VAL A 58 -13.81 5.11 4.27
CA VAL A 58 -14.37 4.55 3.05
C VAL A 58 -13.19 4.16 2.16
N VAL A 59 -12.94 2.87 2.05
CA VAL A 59 -11.78 2.34 1.31
C VAL A 59 -12.11 2.27 -0.18
N GLU A 60 -11.35 2.99 -0.99
CA GLU A 60 -11.51 3.05 -2.45
C GLU A 60 -10.60 2.05 -3.15
N HIS A 61 -9.36 1.93 -2.65
CA HIS A 61 -8.36 1.01 -3.14
C HIS A 61 -7.57 0.45 -1.96
N PHE A 62 -7.38 -0.86 -1.92
CA PHE A 62 -6.53 -1.49 -0.92
C PHE A 62 -6.00 -2.82 -1.46
N LYS A 63 -4.78 -2.81 -1.96
CA LYS A 63 -4.09 -3.97 -2.51
C LYS A 63 -2.93 -4.36 -1.60
N VAL A 64 -2.78 -5.65 -1.37
CA VAL A 64 -1.82 -6.20 -0.42
C VAL A 64 -1.01 -7.31 -1.09
N SER A 65 0.30 -7.21 -1.03
CA SER A 65 1.25 -8.28 -1.34
C SER A 65 1.81 -8.90 -0.07
N SER A 66 2.76 -9.81 -0.20
CA SER A 66 3.41 -10.45 0.94
C SER A 66 4.12 -9.45 1.88
N HIS A 67 4.67 -8.33 1.34
CA HIS A 67 5.52 -7.42 2.09
C HIS A 67 5.11 -5.95 2.01
N TYR A 68 4.27 -5.59 1.05
CA TYR A 68 3.80 -4.21 0.85
C TYR A 68 2.31 -4.16 0.64
N ALA A 69 1.70 -3.05 1.03
CA ALA A 69 0.31 -2.77 0.75
C ALA A 69 0.12 -1.28 0.47
N TRP A 70 -0.78 -0.98 -0.47
CA TRP A 70 -1.18 0.39 -0.77
C TRP A 70 -2.67 0.56 -0.51
N MET A 71 -3.00 1.56 0.30
CA MET A 71 -4.36 1.93 0.63
C MET A 71 -4.63 3.38 0.20
N LYS A 72 -5.79 3.58 -0.43
CA LYS A 72 -6.38 4.88 -0.71
C LYS A 72 -7.83 4.86 -0.27
N GLY A 73 -8.28 5.94 0.35
CA GLY A 73 -9.66 6.08 0.77
C GLY A 73 -9.98 7.47 1.27
N THR A 74 -11.19 7.63 1.75
CA THR A 74 -11.70 8.87 2.33
C THR A 74 -11.97 8.66 3.82
N ALA A 75 -11.42 9.53 4.65
CA ALA A 75 -11.72 9.54 6.08
C ALA A 75 -13.08 10.20 6.33
N GLN A 76 -13.84 9.63 7.26
CA GLN A 76 -15.14 10.13 7.69
C GLN A 76 -15.31 9.94 9.20
N ARG A 77 -16.30 10.58 9.78
CA ARG A 77 -16.70 10.35 11.16
C ARG A 77 -17.13 8.90 11.36
N LYS A 78 -17.07 8.42 12.60
CA LYS A 78 -17.51 7.05 12.94
C LYS A 78 -19.01 6.80 12.67
N ASP A 79 -19.81 7.88 12.64
CA ASP A 79 -21.23 7.86 12.29
C ASP A 79 -21.51 7.92 10.78
N GLY A 80 -20.45 7.90 9.95
CA GLY A 80 -20.53 7.93 8.49
C GLY A 80 -20.71 9.32 7.88
N LYS A 81 -20.75 10.37 8.68
CA LYS A 81 -20.83 11.75 8.19
C LYS A 81 -19.44 12.28 7.79
N PRO A 82 -19.37 13.31 6.95
CA PRO A 82 -18.11 13.99 6.64
C PRO A 82 -17.38 14.45 7.89
N LEU A 83 -16.05 14.47 7.84
CA LEU A 83 -15.24 15.12 8.87
C LEU A 83 -15.45 16.63 8.80
N GLU A 84 -15.48 17.25 9.97
CA GLU A 84 -15.43 18.70 10.12
C GLU A 84 -14.00 19.04 10.56
N LEU A 85 -13.21 19.58 9.64
CA LEU A 85 -11.85 20.03 9.93
C LEU A 85 -11.86 21.45 10.46
N ASN A 86 -10.91 21.75 11.35
CA ASN A 86 -10.70 23.12 11.76
C ASN A 86 -10.29 23.95 10.52
N PRO A 87 -11.05 25.02 10.19
CA PRO A 87 -10.75 25.85 9.02
C PRO A 87 -9.40 26.60 9.11
N ASP A 88 -8.83 26.73 10.32
CA ASP A 88 -7.52 27.33 10.54
C ASP A 88 -6.37 26.38 10.12
N LEU A 89 -6.67 25.11 9.90
CA LEU A 89 -5.74 24.15 9.31
C LEU A 89 -5.92 24.22 7.80
N ASP A 90 -4.88 24.56 7.07
CA ASP A 90 -4.86 24.55 5.60
C ASP A 90 -4.86 23.10 5.09
N LEU A 91 -5.99 22.41 5.31
CA LEU A 91 -6.19 21.01 5.00
C LEU A 91 -7.35 20.84 4.03
N ASP A 92 -7.14 20.03 3.01
CA ASP A 92 -8.17 19.66 2.04
C ASP A 92 -8.78 18.30 2.44
N CYS A 93 -10.06 18.31 2.74
CA CYS A 93 -10.75 17.12 3.25
C CYS A 93 -11.14 16.17 2.11
N CYS A 94 -11.01 14.88 2.21
CA CYS A 94 -10.58 14.05 3.36
C CYS A 94 -9.87 12.78 2.85
N MET A 95 -9.14 12.93 1.73
CA MET A 95 -8.40 11.81 1.13
C MET A 95 -7.28 11.35 2.04
N VAL A 96 -7.11 10.04 2.13
CA VAL A 96 -6.04 9.39 2.89
C VAL A 96 -5.38 8.35 2.01
N THR A 97 -4.06 8.36 1.99
CA THR A 97 -3.25 7.34 1.31
C THR A 97 -2.16 6.83 2.24
N CYS A 98 -1.82 5.56 2.12
CA CYS A 98 -0.84 4.93 2.99
C CYS A 98 -0.12 3.78 2.28
N LEU A 99 1.21 3.82 2.33
CA LEU A 99 2.07 2.68 2.03
C LEU A 99 2.41 1.96 3.32
N TYR A 100 2.08 0.69 3.36
CA TYR A 100 2.48 -0.21 4.45
C TYR A 100 3.60 -1.14 4.00
N LYS A 101 4.46 -1.49 4.95
CA LYS A 101 5.49 -2.50 4.79
C LYS A 101 5.42 -3.53 5.91
N LYS A 102 5.58 -4.81 5.58
CA LYS A 102 5.66 -5.88 6.57
C LYS A 102 7.11 -6.10 6.97
N VAL A 103 7.43 -5.83 8.23
CA VAL A 103 8.77 -5.99 8.81
C VAL A 103 8.71 -7.00 9.95
N HIS A 104 9.52 -8.06 9.87
CA HIS A 104 9.53 -9.15 10.83
C HIS A 104 8.12 -9.72 11.14
N GLY A 105 7.31 -9.88 10.09
CA GLY A 105 5.95 -10.41 10.20
C GLY A 105 4.87 -9.43 10.66
N SER A 106 5.23 -8.20 10.99
CA SER A 106 4.30 -7.16 11.46
C SER A 106 4.17 -6.02 10.46
N TRP A 107 2.95 -5.56 10.22
CA TRP A 107 2.69 -4.40 9.39
C TRP A 107 3.10 -3.11 10.08
N GLN A 108 3.72 -2.22 9.33
CA GLN A 108 4.10 -0.87 9.75
C GLN A 108 3.68 0.12 8.67
N ILE A 109 3.44 1.37 9.06
CA ILE A 109 3.28 2.47 8.10
C ILE A 109 4.68 2.88 7.65
N GLU A 110 4.92 2.84 6.35
CA GLU A 110 6.16 3.29 5.72
C GLU A 110 6.04 4.76 5.33
N GLU A 111 4.99 5.13 4.60
CA GLU A 111 4.64 6.50 4.29
C GLU A 111 3.13 6.69 4.34
N GLU A 112 2.68 7.85 4.78
CA GLU A 112 1.26 8.22 4.78
C GLU A 112 1.06 9.69 4.43
N GLY A 113 -0.10 9.98 3.84
CA GLY A 113 -0.56 11.34 3.63
C GLY A 113 -2.07 11.43 3.84
N TYR A 114 -2.51 12.50 4.45
CA TYR A 114 -3.91 12.76 4.71
C TYR A 114 -4.21 14.25 4.59
N PHE A 115 -5.34 14.52 3.94
CA PHE A 115 -5.94 15.85 3.81
C PHE A 115 -5.03 16.88 3.14
N GLY A 116 -4.11 16.42 2.29
CA GLY A 116 -3.26 17.30 1.50
C GLY A 116 -3.81 17.49 0.09
N THR A 117 -3.59 18.67 -0.46
CA THR A 117 -3.82 18.98 -1.88
C THR A 117 -2.73 18.39 -2.77
N ASP A 118 -1.55 18.17 -2.20
CA ASP A 118 -0.38 17.67 -2.93
C ASP A 118 -0.45 16.17 -3.18
N VAL A 119 0.00 15.77 -4.35
CA VAL A 119 0.20 14.37 -4.72
C VAL A 119 1.55 13.90 -4.18
N TRP A 120 1.69 13.83 -2.85
CA TRP A 120 2.93 13.46 -2.15
C TRP A 120 3.47 12.09 -2.59
N TYR A 121 2.57 11.21 -3.03
CA TYR A 121 2.88 9.87 -3.50
C TYR A 121 3.32 9.80 -4.96
N PHE A 122 3.53 10.95 -5.62
CA PHE A 122 4.09 10.98 -6.98
C PHE A 122 5.41 10.23 -7.02
N GLY A 123 5.55 9.27 -7.95
CA GLY A 123 6.74 8.44 -8.09
C GLY A 123 7.03 7.51 -6.91
N ILE A 124 6.03 7.19 -6.07
CA ILE A 124 6.25 6.31 -4.91
C ILE A 124 6.71 4.91 -5.31
N GLY A 125 6.24 4.39 -6.46
CA GLY A 125 6.68 3.10 -6.97
C GLY A 125 8.18 3.06 -7.27
N ASP A 126 8.75 4.17 -7.74
CA ASP A 126 10.19 4.29 -8.02
C ASP A 126 11.00 4.40 -6.72
N ARG A 127 10.43 5.04 -5.68
CA ARG A 127 11.07 5.12 -4.34
C ARG A 127 11.09 3.78 -3.62
N TYR A 128 10.14 2.90 -3.95
CA TYR A 128 10.01 1.57 -3.36
C TYR A 128 10.00 0.48 -4.43
N PRO A 129 11.15 0.24 -5.10
CA PRO A 129 11.24 -0.69 -6.23
C PRO A 129 10.92 -2.15 -5.85
N ASP A 130 11.05 -2.50 -4.58
CA ASP A 130 10.66 -3.82 -4.05
C ASP A 130 9.14 -3.97 -3.86
N ALA A 131 8.39 -2.88 -3.88
CA ALA A 131 6.94 -2.92 -3.81
C ALA A 131 6.37 -3.33 -5.17
N PRO A 132 5.51 -4.37 -5.22
CA PRO A 132 4.95 -4.82 -6.49
C PRO A 132 4.11 -3.73 -7.14
N GLN A 133 4.31 -3.48 -8.43
CA GLN A 133 3.54 -2.51 -9.19
C GLN A 133 2.01 -2.70 -9.05
N GLY A 134 1.57 -3.94 -9.00
CA GLY A 134 0.14 -4.27 -8.92
C GLY A 134 -0.56 -3.88 -7.61
N ILE A 135 0.17 -3.42 -6.57
CA ILE A 135 -0.50 -2.88 -5.36
C ILE A 135 -0.99 -1.45 -5.59
N PHE A 136 -0.39 -0.72 -6.53
CA PHE A 136 -0.79 0.65 -6.86
C PHE A 136 -1.94 0.66 -7.88
N PRO A 137 -2.79 1.69 -7.90
CA PRO A 137 -3.69 1.93 -9.03
C PRO A 137 -2.91 2.11 -10.33
N SER A 138 -3.54 1.82 -11.47
CA SER A 138 -2.93 1.88 -12.81
C SER A 138 -2.75 3.32 -13.31
N TYR A 139 -2.15 4.20 -12.51
CA TYR A 139 -1.93 5.60 -12.86
C TYR A 139 -0.43 5.88 -12.98
N GLU A 140 -0.05 6.61 -14.02
CA GLU A 140 1.33 7.04 -14.27
C GLU A 140 1.95 7.83 -13.11
N ILE A 141 1.11 8.49 -12.30
CA ILE A 141 1.59 9.28 -11.16
C ILE A 141 2.35 8.47 -10.09
N TYR A 142 2.15 7.15 -10.03
CA TYR A 142 2.88 6.29 -9.09
C TYR A 142 4.30 5.97 -9.56
N TYR A 143 4.59 6.21 -10.83
CA TYR A 143 5.90 6.01 -11.46
C TYR A 143 6.23 7.23 -12.31
N ASN A 144 7.50 7.64 -12.33
CA ASN A 144 7.95 8.83 -13.06
C ASN A 144 8.01 8.64 -14.58
N GLY A 145 7.47 7.55 -15.12
CA GLY A 145 7.30 7.38 -16.57
C GLY A 145 8.62 7.32 -17.33
N ASN A 146 9.58 6.51 -16.89
CA ASN A 146 10.74 6.11 -17.70
C ASN A 146 10.48 4.83 -18.48
#